data_3d7b9911eb3a3ea2832c826013aac530
#
_entry.id   3d7b9911eb3a3ea2832c826013aac530
#
_cell.length_a   1.000
_cell.length_b   1.000
_cell.length_c   1.000
_cell.angle_alpha   90.00
_cell.angle_beta   90.00
_cell.angle_gamma   90.00
#
_symmetry.space_group_name_H-M   'P 1'
#
loop_
_entity.id
_entity.type
_entity.pdbx_description
1 polymer ?
#
loop_
_entity_poly.entity_id
_entity_poly.type
_entity_poly.pdbx_seq_one_letter_code
_entity_poly.pdbx_strand_id
1 'polypeptide(L)'
;MKRLSRWSMAIVATFVLALSLVGGLAKQALADTIPVTSEAELLAAIAAAPADGSQTIVQVNADFTITAPVQVPANKNIRLMGTGTITSAMTGSNFYMFKIASGGAVTLDGATIDGNNTSFAVENRGSFTLLRGVIKNGKAKPTPGNNGVVLTTGAGAKFIMAGGTIQDSTVANALGGAVTVANGATGELRDGTIQNTTLTNQYSGSVMVRNADFTMTGGTITGGDASSIINSSGGLMLYAQHPNGETTTATMSGGYITNNKAVDGAGVHVYAGNYQFGDSKSKADFTFNGGSITNNVATQSGSGIYVTWNGNVVMNNGIIKNNTAGIAGGGVATYDQFVGDVGGQKVPYSRFGAPRNNWPNIYRAGFTMNGGSIEQNKATSNGTNELGDKGVGAGVYIASANVTLNAGEIINNTANDQGGAVYVASVPYVVHINNALIKNNTATVIGGGAWFCPTGVAEFHSKNGVAFFNNTANGAGDEIATVRGAGESAGATISDYMLGGASAHWTKDGAVTINLPSSILGEADPAAARH
;
A
#
# COMPACT_ATOMS: atom_id res chain seq x y z
N MET A 1 -25.39 53.57 45.62
CA MET A 1 -25.84 52.31 46.22
C MET A 1 -26.89 51.67 45.31
N LYS A 2 -26.80 50.41 44.95
CA LYS A 2 -27.61 49.56 44.05
C LYS A 2 -27.03 49.37 42.65
N ARG A 3 -25.99 48.54 42.58
CA ARG A 3 -25.65 47.70 41.41
C ARG A 3 -24.67 46.58 41.80
N LEU A 4 -25.03 45.74 42.78
CA LEU A 4 -24.23 44.59 43.23
C LEU A 4 -25.15 43.42 43.67
N SER A 5 -26.11 43.01 42.83
CA SER A 5 -26.92 41.85 43.19
C SER A 5 -27.30 40.91 42.04
N ARG A 6 -26.74 41.07 40.83
CA ARG A 6 -27.08 40.18 39.70
C ARG A 6 -25.95 39.22 39.26
N TRP A 7 -24.76 39.36 39.83
CA TRP A 7 -23.63 38.48 39.47
C TRP A 7 -23.39 37.31 40.44
N SER A 8 -23.91 37.40 41.64
CA SER A 8 -23.73 36.35 42.66
C SER A 8 -24.69 35.17 42.48
N MET A 9 -25.82 35.31 41.81
CA MET A 9 -26.75 34.18 41.55
C MET A 9 -26.39 33.37 40.33
N ALA A 10 -25.67 33.92 39.34
CA ALA A 10 -25.27 33.21 38.15
C ALA A 10 -24.10 32.26 38.44
N ILE A 11 -23.21 32.62 39.38
CA ILE A 11 -22.03 31.80 39.73
C ILE A 11 -22.46 30.61 40.60
N VAL A 12 -23.42 30.75 41.47
CA VAL A 12 -23.94 29.65 42.30
C VAL A 12 -24.76 28.66 41.49
N ALA A 13 -25.51 29.12 40.49
CA ALA A 13 -26.28 28.22 39.61
C ALA A 13 -25.37 27.43 38.68
N THR A 14 -24.26 28.01 38.23
CA THR A 14 -23.28 27.32 37.37
C THR A 14 -22.45 26.29 38.17
N PHE A 15 -22.17 26.57 39.46
CA PHE A 15 -21.45 25.59 40.31
C PHE A 15 -22.35 24.43 40.76
N VAL A 16 -23.65 24.66 40.98
CA VAL A 16 -24.59 23.59 41.33
C VAL A 16 -24.92 22.73 40.11
N LEU A 17 -24.97 23.31 38.90
CA LEU A 17 -25.15 22.52 37.67
C LEU A 17 -23.87 21.70 37.31
N ALA A 18 -22.67 22.23 37.59
CA ALA A 18 -21.43 21.50 37.40
C ALA A 18 -21.25 20.35 38.42
N LEU A 19 -21.73 20.51 39.65
CA LEU A 19 -21.70 19.45 40.66
C LEU A 19 -22.76 18.35 40.41
N SER A 20 -23.88 18.69 39.80
CA SER A 20 -24.92 17.70 39.43
C SER A 20 -24.53 16.92 38.16
N LEU A 21 -23.68 17.47 37.24
CA LEU A 21 -23.09 16.72 36.12
C LEU A 21 -21.96 15.79 36.56
N VAL A 22 -21.25 16.09 37.64
CA VAL A 22 -20.19 15.21 38.17
C VAL A 22 -20.77 14.10 39.03
N GLY A 23 -21.98 14.27 39.61
CA GLY A 23 -22.68 13.23 40.36
C GLY A 23 -23.41 12.19 39.51
N GLY A 24 -23.51 12.43 38.20
CA GLY A 24 -24.13 11.52 37.22
C GLY A 24 -23.16 10.67 36.42
N LEU A 25 -21.85 10.77 36.65
CA LEU A 25 -20.93 9.73 36.25
C LEU A 25 -21.25 8.49 37.05
N ALA A 26 -22.13 7.64 36.50
CA ALA A 26 -22.31 6.29 37.00
C ALA A 26 -20.91 5.77 37.34
N LYS A 27 -20.68 5.31 38.57
CA LYS A 27 -19.55 4.45 38.89
C LYS A 27 -19.58 3.36 37.83
N GLN A 28 -18.76 3.48 36.78
CA GLN A 28 -18.44 2.35 35.95
C GLN A 28 -17.84 1.38 36.98
N ALA A 29 -18.59 0.37 37.35
CA ALA A 29 -18.09 -0.68 38.20
C ALA A 29 -16.77 -1.10 37.55
N LEU A 30 -15.67 -0.96 38.29
CA LEU A 30 -14.39 -1.48 37.84
C LEU A 30 -14.66 -2.95 37.54
N ALA A 31 -14.60 -3.34 36.29
CA ALA A 31 -14.82 -4.73 35.93
C ALA A 31 -13.87 -5.57 36.77
N ASP A 32 -14.41 -6.60 37.45
CA ASP A 32 -13.61 -7.46 38.30
C ASP A 32 -12.45 -8.03 37.49
N THR A 33 -11.24 -7.80 37.97
CA THR A 33 -10.02 -8.26 37.29
C THR A 33 -9.76 -9.69 37.71
N ILE A 34 -9.78 -10.62 36.76
CA ILE A 34 -9.54 -12.04 36.99
C ILE A 34 -8.06 -12.33 36.73
N PRO A 35 -7.23 -12.59 37.74
CA PRO A 35 -5.83 -12.99 37.55
C PRO A 35 -5.76 -14.40 36.95
N VAL A 36 -4.85 -14.59 35.96
CA VAL A 36 -4.59 -15.91 35.38
C VAL A 36 -3.09 -16.15 35.24
N THR A 37 -2.69 -17.38 35.56
CA THR A 37 -1.31 -17.85 35.51
C THR A 37 -1.16 -19.17 34.72
N SER A 38 -2.27 -19.68 34.17
CA SER A 38 -2.33 -20.95 33.45
C SER A 38 -3.39 -20.97 32.37
N GLU A 39 -3.29 -21.93 31.42
CA GLU A 39 -4.30 -22.18 30.38
C GLU A 39 -5.67 -22.47 31.01
N ALA A 40 -5.72 -23.30 32.08
CA ALA A 40 -6.97 -23.67 32.72
C ALA A 40 -7.69 -22.47 33.34
N GLU A 41 -6.96 -21.57 33.99
CA GLU A 41 -7.51 -20.33 34.55
C GLU A 41 -7.99 -19.37 33.47
N LEU A 42 -7.25 -19.23 32.34
CA LEU A 42 -7.66 -18.44 31.20
C LEU A 42 -8.99 -18.94 30.62
N LEU A 43 -9.10 -20.25 30.41
CA LEU A 43 -10.33 -20.87 29.90
C LEU A 43 -11.51 -20.70 30.86
N ALA A 44 -11.27 -20.88 32.19
CA ALA A 44 -12.29 -20.66 33.21
C ALA A 44 -12.76 -19.18 33.23
N ALA A 45 -11.85 -18.22 33.15
CA ALA A 45 -12.17 -16.80 33.11
C ALA A 45 -13.03 -16.44 31.88
N ILE A 46 -12.71 -16.97 30.70
CA ILE A 46 -13.50 -16.77 29.48
C ILE A 46 -14.87 -17.43 29.59
N ALA A 47 -14.95 -18.65 30.17
CA ALA A 47 -16.23 -19.34 30.38
C ALA A 47 -17.13 -18.56 31.32
N ALA A 48 -16.58 -18.04 32.43
CA ALA A 48 -17.30 -17.26 33.45
C ALA A 48 -17.70 -15.84 32.97
N ALA A 49 -17.05 -15.29 31.95
CA ALA A 49 -17.36 -13.97 31.46
C ALA A 49 -18.85 -13.85 31.08
N PRO A 50 -19.52 -12.72 31.37
CA PRO A 50 -20.92 -12.51 30.99
C PRO A 50 -21.14 -12.64 29.45
N ALA A 51 -22.30 -13.15 29.07
CA ALA A 51 -22.67 -13.32 27.67
C ALA A 51 -23.57 -12.16 27.16
N ASP A 52 -23.50 -11.00 27.83
CA ASP A 52 -24.26 -9.78 27.51
C ASP A 52 -23.39 -8.72 26.78
N GLY A 53 -22.12 -9.06 26.49
CA GLY A 53 -21.16 -8.15 25.86
C GLY A 53 -20.43 -7.22 26.85
N SER A 54 -20.71 -7.29 28.14
CA SER A 54 -19.95 -6.55 29.14
C SER A 54 -18.50 -7.06 29.18
N GLN A 55 -17.56 -6.12 29.39
CA GLN A 55 -16.13 -6.44 29.33
C GLN A 55 -15.65 -7.14 30.59
N THR A 56 -14.99 -8.27 30.42
CA THR A 56 -14.26 -8.98 31.49
C THR A 56 -12.77 -8.74 31.33
N ILE A 57 -12.13 -8.26 32.40
CA ILE A 57 -10.68 -8.04 32.43
C ILE A 57 -10.00 -9.31 32.92
N VAL A 58 -9.16 -9.89 32.09
CA VAL A 58 -8.32 -11.04 32.38
C VAL A 58 -6.88 -10.56 32.53
N GLN A 59 -6.33 -10.66 33.74
CA GLN A 59 -4.99 -10.18 34.04
C GLN A 59 -3.98 -11.33 33.92
N VAL A 60 -3.18 -11.31 32.86
CA VAL A 60 -2.10 -12.27 32.59
C VAL A 60 -0.89 -11.90 33.44
N ASN A 61 -0.74 -12.55 34.60
CA ASN A 61 0.28 -12.20 35.59
C ASN A 61 1.57 -13.04 35.49
N ALA A 62 1.54 -14.14 34.74
CA ALA A 62 2.68 -15.02 34.56
C ALA A 62 2.76 -15.53 33.11
N ASP A 63 3.92 -16.02 32.73
CA ASP A 63 4.10 -16.73 31.47
C ASP A 63 3.54 -18.14 31.59
N PHE A 64 2.75 -18.57 30.62
CA PHE A 64 2.24 -19.91 30.50
C PHE A 64 2.04 -20.34 29.05
N THR A 65 1.89 -21.66 28.88
CA THR A 65 1.64 -22.22 27.53
C THR A 65 0.18 -22.62 27.38
N ILE A 66 -0.31 -22.58 26.12
CA ILE A 66 -1.60 -23.14 25.72
C ILE A 66 -1.40 -24.31 24.78
N THR A 67 -2.18 -25.36 24.95
CA THR A 67 -2.07 -26.62 24.20
C THR A 67 -3.20 -26.81 23.19
N ALA A 68 -4.23 -26.00 23.26
CA ALA A 68 -5.38 -25.99 22.35
C ALA A 68 -5.85 -24.55 22.04
N PRO A 69 -6.58 -24.35 20.91
CA PRO A 69 -7.14 -23.05 20.58
C PRO A 69 -8.11 -22.53 21.65
N VAL A 70 -7.86 -21.33 22.15
CA VAL A 70 -8.74 -20.60 23.06
C VAL A 70 -9.93 -20.06 22.27
N GLN A 71 -11.13 -20.54 22.58
CA GLN A 71 -12.37 -20.09 21.95
C GLN A 71 -12.96 -18.89 22.69
N VAL A 72 -13.27 -17.80 21.98
CA VAL A 72 -14.03 -16.67 22.52
C VAL A 72 -15.41 -16.65 21.82
N PRO A 73 -16.46 -17.12 22.51
CA PRO A 73 -17.80 -17.23 21.94
C PRO A 73 -18.43 -15.86 21.61
N ALA A 74 -19.53 -15.90 20.85
CA ALA A 74 -20.38 -14.74 20.65
C ALA A 74 -20.80 -14.10 21.99
N ASN A 75 -20.97 -12.78 21.99
CA ASN A 75 -21.36 -11.98 23.15
C ASN A 75 -20.38 -11.99 24.33
N LYS A 76 -19.22 -12.60 24.23
CA LYS A 76 -18.13 -12.47 25.21
C LYS A 76 -17.19 -11.33 24.80
N ASN A 77 -16.82 -10.50 25.77
CA ASN A 77 -15.90 -9.38 25.56
C ASN A 77 -14.74 -9.48 26.57
N ILE A 78 -13.59 -9.89 26.10
CA ILE A 78 -12.41 -10.19 26.92
C ILE A 78 -11.33 -9.14 26.70
N ARG A 79 -10.81 -8.56 27.77
CA ARG A 79 -9.63 -7.70 27.74
C ARG A 79 -8.47 -8.40 28.43
N LEU A 80 -7.45 -8.78 27.66
CA LEU A 80 -6.22 -9.40 28.14
C LEU A 80 -5.23 -8.32 28.57
N MET A 81 -5.09 -8.11 29.85
CA MET A 81 -4.15 -7.15 30.45
C MET A 81 -2.95 -7.89 31.06
N GLY A 82 -1.96 -7.12 31.48
CA GLY A 82 -0.78 -7.62 32.16
C GLY A 82 0.47 -7.66 31.32
N THR A 83 1.51 -8.31 31.82
CA THR A 83 2.82 -8.40 31.18
C THR A 83 3.26 -9.84 30.89
N GLY A 84 2.45 -10.81 31.26
CA GLY A 84 2.74 -12.22 31.03
C GLY A 84 2.63 -12.60 29.56
N THR A 85 3.31 -13.68 29.20
CA THR A 85 3.35 -14.23 27.84
C THR A 85 2.49 -15.48 27.75
N ILE A 86 1.58 -15.52 26.80
CA ILE A 86 0.82 -16.71 26.43
C ILE A 86 1.52 -17.32 25.22
N THR A 87 2.18 -18.45 25.41
CA THR A 87 3.00 -19.12 24.39
C THR A 87 2.28 -20.34 23.83
N SER A 88 2.36 -20.56 22.51
CA SER A 88 1.83 -21.77 21.90
C SER A 88 2.70 -23.00 22.20
N ALA A 89 2.07 -24.05 22.72
CA ALA A 89 2.61 -25.41 22.76
C ALA A 89 1.81 -26.36 21.86
N MET A 90 1.00 -25.83 20.94
CA MET A 90 0.20 -26.61 20.02
C MET A 90 1.07 -27.29 18.96
N THR A 91 0.83 -28.57 18.72
CA THR A 91 1.51 -29.38 17.71
C THR A 91 0.53 -29.73 16.59
N GLY A 92 0.92 -29.47 15.36
CA GLY A 92 0.07 -29.75 14.20
C GLY A 92 0.14 -28.65 13.11
N SER A 93 -0.90 -28.56 12.32
CA SER A 93 -1.02 -27.55 11.25
C SER A 93 -2.27 -26.67 11.45
N ASN A 94 -2.18 -25.38 11.08
CA ASN A 94 -3.30 -24.44 11.01
C ASN A 94 -3.97 -24.06 12.33
N PHE A 95 -3.19 -23.93 13.37
CA PHE A 95 -3.74 -23.50 14.65
C PHE A 95 -3.62 -22.00 14.85
N TYR A 96 -4.75 -21.41 15.19
CA TYR A 96 -4.82 -20.09 15.80
C TYR A 96 -4.91 -20.24 17.30
N MET A 97 -4.10 -19.47 18.03
CA MET A 97 -4.11 -19.48 19.49
C MET A 97 -5.44 -19.00 20.05
N PHE A 98 -5.98 -17.96 19.44
CA PHE A 98 -7.30 -17.43 19.77
C PHE A 98 -8.24 -17.49 18.57
N LYS A 99 -9.48 -17.94 18.80
CA LYS A 99 -10.56 -17.93 17.81
C LYS A 99 -11.73 -17.14 18.34
N ILE A 100 -11.98 -15.99 17.73
CA ILE A 100 -13.04 -15.07 18.12
C ILE A 100 -14.24 -15.31 17.21
N ALA A 101 -15.34 -15.78 17.77
CA ALA A 101 -16.58 -16.00 17.03
C ALA A 101 -17.21 -14.66 16.60
N SER A 102 -18.08 -14.70 15.60
CA SER A 102 -18.89 -13.53 15.24
C SER A 102 -19.69 -13.04 16.46
N GLY A 103 -19.62 -11.74 16.74
CA GLY A 103 -20.21 -11.12 17.94
C GLY A 103 -19.37 -11.26 19.21
N GLY A 104 -18.25 -11.99 19.19
CA GLY A 104 -17.26 -11.99 20.27
C GLY A 104 -16.25 -10.85 20.12
N ALA A 105 -15.62 -10.47 21.22
CA ALA A 105 -14.60 -9.42 21.23
C ALA A 105 -13.40 -9.76 22.10
N VAL A 106 -12.20 -9.40 21.62
CA VAL A 106 -10.96 -9.48 22.40
C VAL A 106 -10.19 -8.16 22.25
N THR A 107 -9.73 -7.63 23.37
CA THR A 107 -8.76 -6.54 23.41
C THR A 107 -7.46 -7.03 24.02
N LEU A 108 -6.36 -6.99 23.29
CA LEU A 108 -5.02 -7.23 23.84
C LEU A 108 -4.46 -5.90 24.34
N ASP A 109 -4.22 -5.81 25.64
CA ASP A 109 -3.84 -4.60 26.34
C ASP A 109 -2.68 -4.82 27.33
N GLY A 110 -1.54 -5.21 26.79
CA GLY A 110 -0.28 -5.34 27.53
C GLY A 110 0.34 -6.73 27.51
N ALA A 111 -0.45 -7.80 27.57
CA ALA A 111 0.06 -9.16 27.50
C ALA A 111 0.74 -9.47 26.15
N THR A 112 1.57 -10.51 26.12
CA THR A 112 2.21 -11.02 24.90
C THR A 112 1.53 -12.31 24.43
N ILE A 113 1.27 -12.40 23.14
CA ILE A 113 0.87 -13.63 22.45
C ILE A 113 2.06 -14.10 21.60
N ASP A 114 2.62 -15.26 21.94
CA ASP A 114 3.79 -15.84 21.26
C ASP A 114 3.39 -17.12 20.51
N GLY A 115 3.38 -17.04 19.19
CA GLY A 115 3.08 -18.18 18.31
C GLY A 115 4.15 -19.28 18.33
N ASN A 116 5.31 -19.02 18.96
CA ASN A 116 6.42 -19.97 19.12
C ASN A 116 6.84 -20.65 17.81
N ASN A 117 6.66 -19.98 16.66
CA ASN A 117 6.90 -20.51 15.32
C ASN A 117 6.10 -21.80 14.98
N THR A 118 5.03 -22.07 15.70
CA THR A 118 4.17 -23.25 15.50
C THR A 118 2.72 -22.90 15.19
N SER A 119 2.26 -21.70 15.59
CA SER A 119 0.87 -21.28 15.48
C SER A 119 0.73 -19.84 14.99
N PHE A 120 -0.40 -19.53 14.40
CA PHE A 120 -0.86 -18.16 14.25
C PHE A 120 -1.52 -17.65 15.53
N ALA A 121 -1.59 -16.32 15.69
CA ALA A 121 -2.09 -15.75 16.94
C ALA A 121 -3.62 -15.70 17.01
N VAL A 122 -4.30 -15.05 16.06
CA VAL A 122 -5.72 -14.75 16.16
C VAL A 122 -6.47 -15.04 14.85
N GLU A 123 -7.53 -15.86 14.91
CA GLU A 123 -8.59 -15.91 13.92
C GLU A 123 -9.78 -15.10 14.46
N ASN A 124 -10.07 -13.97 13.82
CA ASN A 124 -11.10 -13.04 14.25
C ASN A 124 -12.27 -13.01 13.24
N ARG A 125 -13.45 -13.41 13.71
CA ARG A 125 -14.74 -13.25 12.99
C ARG A 125 -15.67 -12.27 13.70
N GLY A 126 -15.23 -11.72 14.84
CA GLY A 126 -15.90 -10.71 15.63
C GLY A 126 -15.12 -9.40 15.69
N SER A 127 -14.66 -9.00 16.86
CA SER A 127 -13.84 -7.79 17.06
C SER A 127 -12.53 -8.12 17.76
N PHE A 128 -11.41 -7.75 17.14
CA PHE A 128 -10.09 -7.84 17.77
C PHE A 128 -9.42 -6.46 17.79
N THR A 129 -9.06 -6.01 18.99
CA THR A 129 -8.32 -4.75 19.20
C THR A 129 -6.96 -5.04 19.82
N LEU A 130 -5.88 -4.58 19.16
CA LEU A 130 -4.56 -4.50 19.77
C LEU A 130 -4.34 -3.06 20.24
N LEU A 131 -4.43 -2.86 21.55
CA LEU A 131 -4.28 -1.55 22.19
C LEU A 131 -2.85 -1.34 22.69
N ARG A 132 -2.29 -2.35 23.32
CA ARG A 132 -0.91 -2.46 23.82
C ARG A 132 -0.53 -3.94 23.87
N GLY A 133 0.74 -4.23 23.98
CA GLY A 133 1.25 -5.59 24.05
C GLY A 133 1.91 -6.04 22.76
N VAL A 134 2.23 -7.32 22.67
CA VAL A 134 3.02 -7.86 21.59
C VAL A 134 2.38 -9.14 21.04
N ILE A 135 2.33 -9.26 19.74
CA ILE A 135 2.09 -10.51 19.02
C ILE A 135 3.36 -10.85 18.27
N LYS A 136 3.95 -12.03 18.51
CA LYS A 136 5.24 -12.38 17.91
C LYS A 136 5.34 -13.85 17.52
N ASN A 137 6.35 -14.16 16.70
CA ASN A 137 6.71 -15.51 16.27
C ASN A 137 5.53 -16.30 15.69
N GLY A 138 4.62 -15.59 15.00
CA GLY A 138 3.48 -16.23 14.35
C GLY A 138 3.93 -17.01 13.12
N LYS A 139 3.67 -18.32 13.12
CA LYS A 139 3.94 -19.20 11.97
C LYS A 139 3.08 -20.44 12.08
N ALA A 140 2.43 -20.82 11.00
CA ALA A 140 1.71 -22.07 10.94
C ALA A 140 1.94 -22.76 9.59
N LYS A 141 1.70 -24.06 9.52
CA LYS A 141 1.61 -24.77 8.25
C LYS A 141 0.30 -24.36 7.57
N PRO A 142 0.35 -24.01 6.30
CA PRO A 142 -0.80 -23.39 5.65
C PRO A 142 -1.87 -24.41 5.26
N THR A 143 -3.11 -23.94 5.31
CA THR A 143 -4.21 -24.47 4.51
C THR A 143 -4.48 -23.56 3.32
N PRO A 144 -5.07 -24.04 2.23
CA PRO A 144 -5.55 -23.16 1.18
C PRO A 144 -6.54 -22.10 1.70
N GLY A 145 -6.42 -20.87 1.20
CA GLY A 145 -7.30 -19.76 1.53
C GLY A 145 -6.59 -18.58 2.19
N ASN A 146 -7.37 -17.62 2.68
CA ASN A 146 -6.84 -16.46 3.39
C ASN A 146 -6.35 -16.88 4.78
N ASN A 147 -5.11 -16.53 5.09
CA ASN A 147 -4.48 -16.81 6.37
C ASN A 147 -3.69 -15.58 6.82
N GLY A 148 -3.22 -15.58 8.06
CA GLY A 148 -2.40 -14.50 8.60
C GLY A 148 -2.14 -14.73 10.07
N VAL A 149 -1.12 -14.08 10.61
CA VAL A 149 -0.85 -14.18 12.06
C VAL A 149 -2.01 -13.64 12.86
N VAL A 150 -2.57 -12.53 12.39
CA VAL A 150 -3.88 -12.01 12.79
C VAL A 150 -4.77 -12.01 11.54
N LEU A 151 -5.69 -12.94 11.45
CA LEU A 151 -6.69 -13.02 10.39
C LEU A 151 -8.00 -12.44 10.88
N THR A 152 -8.51 -11.42 10.21
CA THR A 152 -9.86 -10.89 10.40
C THR A 152 -10.67 -11.16 9.15
N THR A 153 -11.75 -11.93 9.26
CA THR A 153 -12.50 -12.42 8.10
C THR A 153 -13.99 -12.54 8.36
N GLY A 154 -14.75 -12.21 7.34
CA GLY A 154 -16.21 -12.26 7.34
C GLY A 154 -16.86 -10.90 7.55
N ALA A 155 -18.06 -10.75 6.99
CA ALA A 155 -18.81 -9.50 7.08
C ALA A 155 -19.05 -9.09 8.55
N GLY A 156 -18.75 -7.84 8.87
CA GLY A 156 -18.87 -7.30 10.22
C GLY A 156 -17.71 -7.60 11.16
N ALA A 157 -16.75 -8.46 10.79
CA ALA A 157 -15.54 -8.65 11.55
C ALA A 157 -14.65 -7.40 11.51
N LYS A 158 -14.04 -7.06 12.65
CA LYS A 158 -13.26 -5.83 12.80
C LYS A 158 -11.91 -6.07 13.47
N PHE A 159 -10.87 -5.52 12.87
CA PHE A 159 -9.53 -5.41 13.45
C PHE A 159 -9.19 -3.95 13.71
N ILE A 160 -8.72 -3.64 14.91
CA ILE A 160 -8.20 -2.31 15.25
C ILE A 160 -6.83 -2.47 15.90
N MET A 161 -5.82 -1.83 15.34
CA MET A 161 -4.53 -1.66 15.99
C MET A 161 -4.36 -0.20 16.39
N ALA A 162 -4.46 0.05 17.69
CA ALA A 162 -4.36 1.38 18.28
C ALA A 162 -3.06 1.58 19.05
N GLY A 163 -2.17 0.60 18.99
CA GLY A 163 -0.85 0.57 19.60
C GLY A 163 -0.28 -0.84 19.60
N GLY A 164 0.78 -1.08 20.37
CA GLY A 164 1.44 -2.38 20.48
C GLY A 164 2.25 -2.77 19.24
N THR A 165 2.65 -4.05 19.19
CA THR A 165 3.54 -4.55 18.12
C THR A 165 3.11 -5.93 17.63
N ILE A 166 3.14 -6.12 16.31
CA ILE A 166 3.06 -7.44 15.67
C ILE A 166 4.39 -7.65 14.96
N GLN A 167 5.13 -8.71 15.35
CA GLN A 167 6.51 -8.85 14.89
C GLN A 167 6.99 -10.29 14.69
N ASP A 168 8.11 -10.40 13.97
CA ASP A 168 8.90 -11.61 13.81
C ASP A 168 8.05 -12.80 13.33
N SER A 169 7.23 -12.53 12.33
CA SER A 169 6.24 -13.45 11.81
C SER A 169 6.68 -14.05 10.48
N THR A 170 6.30 -15.31 10.25
CA THR A 170 6.53 -15.99 8.96
C THR A 170 5.21 -16.45 8.37
N VAL A 171 4.90 -15.98 7.16
CA VAL A 171 3.72 -16.41 6.41
C VAL A 171 4.19 -17.17 5.17
N ALA A 172 3.99 -18.49 5.19
CA ALA A 172 4.46 -19.39 4.14
C ALA A 172 3.29 -20.14 3.52
N ASN A 173 3.31 -20.30 2.18
CA ASN A 173 2.35 -21.10 1.41
C ASN A 173 0.87 -20.75 1.64
N ALA A 174 0.56 -19.50 1.98
CA ALA A 174 -0.80 -19.04 2.22
C ALA A 174 -0.96 -17.60 1.72
N LEU A 175 -2.14 -17.26 1.22
CA LEU A 175 -2.48 -15.86 0.95
C LEU A 175 -2.64 -15.13 2.28
N GLY A 176 -1.78 -14.17 2.59
CA GLY A 176 -1.89 -13.48 3.85
C GLY A 176 -0.67 -12.67 4.28
N GLY A 177 -0.69 -12.23 5.52
CA GLY A 177 0.33 -11.39 6.12
C GLY A 177 0.47 -11.57 7.63
N ALA A 178 1.26 -10.71 8.26
CA ALA A 178 1.19 -10.56 9.71
C ALA A 178 -0.23 -10.13 10.11
N VAL A 179 -0.84 -9.24 9.33
CA VAL A 179 -2.27 -8.90 9.43
C VAL A 179 -2.94 -9.20 8.10
N THR A 180 -4.05 -9.92 8.14
CA THR A 180 -4.92 -10.17 6.98
C THR A 180 -6.34 -9.71 7.30
N VAL A 181 -6.89 -8.87 6.42
CA VAL A 181 -8.28 -8.40 6.46
C VAL A 181 -8.98 -8.91 5.22
N ALA A 182 -10.02 -9.73 5.38
CA ALA A 182 -10.60 -10.44 4.25
C ALA A 182 -12.12 -10.62 4.31
N ASN A 183 -12.74 -10.87 3.15
CA ASN A 183 -14.13 -11.34 3.01
C ASN A 183 -15.17 -10.44 3.69
N GLY A 184 -15.13 -9.15 3.43
CA GLY A 184 -16.08 -8.16 3.95
C GLY A 184 -15.78 -7.68 5.37
N ALA A 185 -14.60 -8.01 5.91
CA ALA A 185 -14.12 -7.48 7.17
C ALA A 185 -13.57 -6.05 7.02
N THR A 186 -13.36 -5.37 8.13
CA THR A 186 -12.71 -4.06 8.18
C THR A 186 -11.46 -4.09 9.05
N GLY A 187 -10.41 -3.41 8.63
CA GLY A 187 -9.16 -3.26 9.37
C GLY A 187 -8.78 -1.80 9.58
N GLU A 188 -8.18 -1.50 10.71
CA GLU A 188 -7.74 -0.16 11.03
C GLU A 188 -6.39 -0.18 11.75
N LEU A 189 -5.42 0.57 11.23
CA LEU A 189 -4.13 0.84 11.88
C LEU A 189 -4.08 2.32 12.25
N ARG A 190 -4.24 2.60 13.54
CA ARG A 190 -4.23 3.95 14.11
C ARG A 190 -2.85 4.31 14.67
N ASP A 191 -2.21 3.33 15.31
CA ASP A 191 -0.88 3.45 15.92
C ASP A 191 -0.28 2.05 16.12
N GLY A 192 0.99 1.99 16.57
CA GLY A 192 1.73 0.74 16.77
C GLY A 192 2.58 0.34 15.56
N THR A 193 3.19 -0.85 15.65
CA THR A 193 4.16 -1.28 14.64
C THR A 193 3.90 -2.72 14.19
N ILE A 194 3.83 -2.92 12.89
CA ILE A 194 3.85 -4.24 12.24
C ILE A 194 5.23 -4.38 11.61
N GLN A 195 6.04 -5.33 12.07
CA GLN A 195 7.44 -5.40 11.65
C GLN A 195 7.99 -6.81 11.48
N ASN A 196 9.06 -6.90 10.67
CA ASN A 196 9.85 -8.12 10.47
C ASN A 196 8.99 -9.31 10.04
N THR A 197 8.17 -9.13 9.00
CA THR A 197 7.35 -10.20 8.45
C THR A 197 8.09 -10.85 7.28
N THR A 198 8.38 -12.14 7.37
CA THR A 198 8.91 -12.93 6.26
C THR A 198 7.76 -13.55 5.46
N LEU A 199 7.73 -13.27 4.16
CA LEU A 199 6.69 -13.70 3.24
C LEU A 199 7.29 -14.62 2.19
N THR A 200 6.79 -15.84 2.07
CA THR A 200 7.31 -16.85 1.15
C THR A 200 6.25 -17.40 0.20
N ASN A 201 5.13 -16.69 0.03
CA ASN A 201 4.06 -17.05 -0.89
C ASN A 201 3.61 -15.85 -1.71
N GLN A 202 3.18 -16.12 -2.95
CA GLN A 202 2.63 -15.10 -3.84
C GLN A 202 1.36 -14.45 -3.28
N TYR A 203 1.11 -13.21 -3.67
CA TYR A 203 -0.05 -12.42 -3.27
C TYR A 203 -0.14 -12.22 -1.76
N SER A 204 0.99 -11.93 -1.13
CA SER A 204 1.12 -11.70 0.30
C SER A 204 1.67 -10.30 0.59
N GLY A 205 1.47 -9.82 1.82
CA GLY A 205 2.02 -8.55 2.32
C GLY A 205 2.12 -8.58 3.84
N SER A 206 2.97 -7.75 4.47
CA SER A 206 2.94 -7.62 5.94
C SER A 206 1.54 -7.29 6.43
N VAL A 207 0.84 -6.41 5.71
CA VAL A 207 -0.62 -6.25 5.78
C VAL A 207 -1.21 -6.66 4.44
N MET A 208 -2.13 -7.61 4.45
CA MET A 208 -2.87 -8.05 3.27
C MET A 208 -4.35 -7.71 3.41
N VAL A 209 -4.90 -7.10 2.37
CA VAL A 209 -6.33 -6.77 2.26
C VAL A 209 -6.90 -7.47 1.04
N ARG A 210 -8.00 -8.22 1.22
CA ARG A 210 -8.67 -8.94 0.13
C ARG A 210 -10.19 -8.94 0.29
N ASN A 211 -10.91 -8.39 -0.68
CA ASN A 211 -12.37 -8.25 -0.61
C ASN A 211 -12.82 -7.68 0.74
N ALA A 212 -12.20 -6.55 1.13
CA ALA A 212 -12.29 -5.96 2.45
C ALA A 212 -11.82 -4.50 2.41
N ASP A 213 -12.02 -3.79 3.50
CA ASP A 213 -11.60 -2.39 3.66
C ASP A 213 -10.52 -2.25 4.73
N PHE A 214 -9.52 -1.43 4.45
CA PHE A 214 -8.45 -1.12 5.39
C PHE A 214 -8.19 0.38 5.48
N THR A 215 -8.00 0.87 6.69
CA THR A 215 -7.67 2.29 6.92
C THR A 215 -6.41 2.41 7.77
N MET A 216 -5.47 3.25 7.34
CA MET A 216 -4.27 3.59 8.09
C MET A 216 -4.25 5.10 8.37
N THR A 217 -4.43 5.45 9.64
CA THR A 217 -4.39 6.85 10.10
C THR A 217 -3.12 7.18 10.86
N GLY A 218 -2.34 6.17 11.22
CA GLY A 218 -1.06 6.27 11.92
C GLY A 218 -0.36 4.91 11.94
N GLY A 219 0.61 4.74 12.85
CA GLY A 219 1.39 3.52 13.00
C GLY A 219 2.44 3.29 11.91
N THR A 220 3.09 2.14 11.95
CA THR A 220 4.21 1.82 11.05
C THR A 220 4.14 0.38 10.55
N ILE A 221 4.36 0.18 9.25
CA ILE A 221 4.56 -1.12 8.61
C ILE A 221 6.00 -1.14 8.10
N THR A 222 6.85 -2.02 8.66
CA THR A 222 8.29 -1.98 8.38
C THR A 222 8.96 -3.36 8.40
N GLY A 223 10.08 -3.48 7.69
CA GLY A 223 10.91 -4.67 7.73
C GLY A 223 10.25 -5.93 7.15
N GLY A 224 9.18 -5.78 6.39
CA GLY A 224 8.57 -6.90 5.67
C GLY A 224 9.45 -7.32 4.50
N ASP A 225 9.63 -8.62 4.32
CA ASP A 225 10.48 -9.20 3.28
C ASP A 225 9.72 -10.21 2.41
N ALA A 226 9.44 -9.80 1.18
CA ALA A 226 8.87 -10.58 0.08
C ALA A 226 9.84 -10.67 -1.11
N SER A 227 11.14 -10.44 -0.89
CA SER A 227 12.15 -10.33 -1.96
C SER A 227 12.43 -11.62 -2.71
N SER A 228 11.96 -12.76 -2.20
CA SER A 228 12.10 -14.07 -2.84
C SER A 228 10.93 -14.46 -3.74
N ILE A 229 9.86 -13.67 -3.81
CA ILE A 229 8.61 -14.03 -4.49
C ILE A 229 8.01 -12.87 -5.27
N ILE A 230 7.49 -13.17 -6.45
CA ILE A 230 6.79 -12.20 -7.30
C ILE A 230 5.35 -11.95 -6.83
N ASN A 231 4.75 -10.88 -7.28
CA ASN A 231 3.35 -10.51 -7.01
C ASN A 231 3.02 -10.39 -5.51
N SER A 232 3.95 -9.93 -4.71
CA SER A 232 3.77 -9.73 -3.27
C SER A 232 4.37 -8.40 -2.85
N SER A 233 3.94 -7.88 -1.71
CA SER A 233 4.49 -6.65 -1.12
C SER A 233 5.20 -6.97 0.19
N GLY A 234 6.32 -6.33 0.46
CA GLY A 234 6.88 -6.33 1.81
C GLY A 234 6.01 -5.58 2.81
N GLY A 235 5.36 -4.51 2.37
CA GLY A 235 4.49 -3.65 3.19
C GLY A 235 3.01 -4.01 3.08
N LEU A 236 2.26 -3.22 2.31
CA LEU A 236 0.81 -3.34 2.15
C LEU A 236 0.46 -3.97 0.79
N MET A 237 -0.27 -5.08 0.81
CA MET A 237 -0.82 -5.73 -0.38
C MET A 237 -2.33 -5.55 -0.45
N LEU A 238 -2.82 -4.92 -1.50
CA LEU A 238 -4.22 -4.95 -1.89
C LEU A 238 -4.39 -5.98 -2.99
N TYR A 239 -5.19 -7.01 -2.73
CA TYR A 239 -5.40 -8.12 -3.64
C TYR A 239 -6.88 -8.33 -3.91
N ALA A 240 -7.27 -8.34 -5.18
CA ALA A 240 -8.62 -8.63 -5.60
C ALA A 240 -8.58 -9.57 -6.81
N GLN A 241 -9.05 -10.79 -6.64
CA GLN A 241 -9.07 -11.78 -7.72
C GLN A 241 -10.17 -12.80 -7.52
N HIS A 242 -11.31 -12.57 -8.17
CA HIS A 242 -12.43 -13.52 -8.16
C HIS A 242 -13.25 -13.42 -9.44
N PRO A 243 -13.74 -14.54 -10.00
CA PRO A 243 -14.55 -14.54 -11.23
C PRO A 243 -15.81 -13.66 -11.16
N ASN A 244 -16.43 -13.59 -9.99
CA ASN A 244 -17.63 -12.79 -9.74
C ASN A 244 -17.35 -11.35 -9.33
N GLY A 245 -16.07 -10.96 -9.23
CA GLY A 245 -15.62 -9.69 -8.76
C GLY A 245 -15.38 -9.66 -7.25
N GLU A 246 -14.28 -9.04 -6.85
CA GLU A 246 -13.94 -8.65 -5.48
C GLU A 246 -13.66 -7.14 -5.47
N THR A 247 -13.98 -6.47 -4.38
CA THR A 247 -13.60 -5.07 -4.16
C THR A 247 -12.72 -5.00 -2.93
N THR A 248 -11.51 -4.50 -3.12
CA THR A 248 -10.55 -4.31 -2.05
C THR A 248 -10.22 -2.84 -1.98
N THR A 249 -10.37 -2.23 -0.82
CA THR A 249 -10.04 -0.81 -0.65
C THR A 249 -9.06 -0.61 0.49
N ALA A 250 -8.15 0.35 0.32
CA ALA A 250 -7.37 0.86 1.43
C ALA A 250 -7.22 2.38 1.34
N THR A 251 -7.25 3.02 2.50
CA THR A 251 -7.01 4.46 2.63
C THR A 251 -5.89 4.70 3.64
N MET A 252 -4.87 5.45 3.23
CA MET A 252 -3.80 5.90 4.12
C MET A 252 -3.87 7.41 4.25
N SER A 253 -4.08 7.92 5.46
CA SER A 253 -4.10 9.34 5.77
C SER A 253 -3.03 9.77 6.78
N GLY A 254 -2.24 8.82 7.27
CA GLY A 254 -1.10 9.04 8.17
C GLY A 254 -0.29 7.76 8.36
N GLY A 255 0.80 7.86 9.14
CA GLY A 255 1.70 6.75 9.42
C GLY A 255 2.79 6.52 8.38
N TYR A 256 3.49 5.38 8.51
CA TYR A 256 4.70 5.07 7.74
C TYR A 256 4.67 3.65 7.18
N ILE A 257 4.95 3.50 5.88
CA ILE A 257 5.27 2.22 5.23
C ILE A 257 6.73 2.30 4.78
N THR A 258 7.63 1.64 5.51
CA THR A 258 9.06 1.93 5.37
C THR A 258 9.94 0.69 5.53
N ASN A 259 11.12 0.72 4.88
CA ASN A 259 12.14 -0.33 4.99
C ASN A 259 11.64 -1.75 4.63
N ASN A 260 10.68 -1.85 3.74
CA ASN A 260 10.15 -3.12 3.26
C ASN A 260 10.88 -3.55 1.98
N LYS A 261 10.90 -4.86 1.71
CA LYS A 261 11.57 -5.45 0.54
C LYS A 261 10.60 -6.34 -0.22
N ALA A 262 10.68 -6.31 -1.55
CA ALA A 262 9.92 -7.19 -2.43
C ALA A 262 10.63 -7.37 -3.79
N VAL A 263 10.06 -8.21 -4.63
CA VAL A 263 10.41 -8.22 -6.06
C VAL A 263 9.81 -6.99 -6.71
N ASP A 264 8.49 -6.76 -6.52
CA ASP A 264 7.76 -5.58 -6.99
C ASP A 264 6.90 -5.03 -5.85
N GLY A 265 6.64 -3.71 -5.84
CA GLY A 265 5.72 -3.10 -4.88
C GLY A 265 6.16 -3.26 -3.43
N ALA A 266 7.42 -2.97 -3.11
CA ALA A 266 7.96 -3.20 -1.78
C ALA A 266 7.21 -2.47 -0.66
N GLY A 267 6.82 -1.21 -0.89
CA GLY A 267 5.97 -0.45 0.03
C GLY A 267 4.50 -0.86 -0.09
N VAL A 268 3.92 -0.65 -1.26
CA VAL A 268 2.51 -0.94 -1.54
C VAL A 268 2.39 -1.63 -2.89
N HIS A 269 1.63 -2.71 -2.95
CA HIS A 269 1.26 -3.37 -4.19
C HIS A 269 -0.27 -3.41 -4.33
N VAL A 270 -0.77 -2.84 -5.43
CA VAL A 270 -2.20 -2.80 -5.75
C VAL A 270 -2.47 -3.67 -6.96
N TYR A 271 -3.12 -4.81 -6.73
CA TYR A 271 -3.35 -5.85 -7.72
C TYR A 271 -4.83 -6.21 -7.82
N ALA A 272 -5.42 -6.07 -9.01
CA ALA A 272 -6.77 -6.54 -9.25
C ALA A 272 -6.88 -7.19 -10.61
N GLY A 273 -6.89 -8.53 -10.66
CA GLY A 273 -6.97 -9.18 -11.96
C GLY A 273 -7.21 -10.67 -11.88
N ASN A 274 -7.60 -11.24 -13.01
CA ASN A 274 -7.70 -12.68 -13.16
C ASN A 274 -7.64 -13.08 -14.63
N TYR A 275 -6.46 -13.40 -15.10
CA TYR A 275 -6.25 -13.81 -16.49
C TYR A 275 -6.89 -15.18 -16.82
N GLN A 276 -7.16 -16.02 -15.80
CA GLN A 276 -7.70 -17.37 -16.03
C GLN A 276 -9.20 -17.37 -16.33
N PHE A 277 -9.93 -16.33 -15.94
CA PHE A 277 -11.39 -16.32 -15.96
C PHE A 277 -12.03 -15.25 -16.86
N GLY A 278 -11.24 -14.57 -17.69
CA GLY A 278 -11.75 -13.54 -18.58
C GLY A 278 -11.92 -12.18 -17.90
N ASP A 279 -12.98 -11.45 -18.21
CA ASP A 279 -13.19 -10.09 -17.70
C ASP A 279 -13.34 -10.09 -16.18
N SER A 280 -12.27 -9.78 -15.48
CA SER A 280 -12.31 -9.60 -14.05
C SER A 280 -13.12 -8.34 -13.71
N LYS A 281 -14.16 -8.52 -12.89
CA LYS A 281 -14.88 -7.41 -12.27
C LYS A 281 -14.21 -6.95 -10.96
N SER A 282 -13.11 -7.59 -10.60
CA SER A 282 -12.37 -7.27 -9.39
C SER A 282 -11.71 -5.90 -9.49
N LYS A 283 -11.69 -5.18 -8.38
CA LYS A 283 -11.09 -3.86 -8.23
C LYS A 283 -10.25 -3.79 -6.96
N ALA A 284 -9.11 -3.14 -7.03
CA ALA A 284 -8.30 -2.80 -5.88
C ALA A 284 -7.98 -1.30 -5.93
N ASP A 285 -8.46 -0.56 -4.95
CA ASP A 285 -8.33 0.88 -4.90
C ASP A 285 -7.53 1.30 -3.66
N PHE A 286 -6.44 2.03 -3.87
CA PHE A 286 -5.64 2.63 -2.82
C PHE A 286 -5.74 4.15 -2.86
N THR A 287 -6.24 4.75 -1.79
CA THR A 287 -6.30 6.21 -1.62
C THR A 287 -5.24 6.67 -0.64
N PHE A 288 -4.29 7.48 -1.13
CA PHE A 288 -3.19 8.02 -0.34
C PHE A 288 -3.42 9.51 -0.07
N ASN A 289 -3.95 9.81 1.13
CA ASN A 289 -4.32 11.16 1.57
C ASN A 289 -3.23 11.80 2.44
N GLY A 290 -2.24 11.04 2.91
CA GLY A 290 -1.18 11.54 3.77
C GLY A 290 -0.38 10.42 4.42
N GLY A 291 0.71 10.78 5.10
CA GLY A 291 1.70 9.84 5.62
C GLY A 291 2.89 9.69 4.69
N SER A 292 3.67 8.63 4.87
CA SER A 292 4.93 8.45 4.13
C SER A 292 5.18 7.00 3.71
N ILE A 293 5.56 6.80 2.46
CA ILE A 293 6.00 5.52 1.88
C ILE A 293 7.48 5.70 1.53
N THR A 294 8.39 5.14 2.38
CA THR A 294 9.80 5.54 2.31
C THR A 294 10.77 4.38 2.48
N ASN A 295 11.96 4.51 1.89
CA ASN A 295 13.08 3.58 2.08
C ASN A 295 12.74 2.12 1.74
N ASN A 296 11.74 1.88 0.90
CA ASN A 296 11.40 0.55 0.45
C ASN A 296 12.31 0.14 -0.72
N VAL A 297 12.58 -1.15 -0.87
CA VAL A 297 13.49 -1.67 -1.90
C VAL A 297 12.81 -2.78 -2.68
N ALA A 298 12.56 -2.55 -3.96
CA ALA A 298 12.12 -3.57 -4.90
C ALA A 298 13.30 -4.03 -5.77
N THR A 299 13.45 -5.32 -5.98
CA THR A 299 14.48 -5.85 -6.89
C THR A 299 14.13 -5.58 -8.35
N GLN A 300 12.85 -5.37 -8.65
CA GLN A 300 12.36 -5.00 -9.98
C GLN A 300 11.70 -3.62 -9.97
N SER A 301 10.38 -3.52 -9.81
CA SER A 301 9.66 -2.28 -10.12
C SER A 301 8.75 -1.80 -8.99
N GLY A 302 8.44 -0.49 -9.01
CA GLY A 302 7.44 0.12 -8.14
C GLY A 302 7.79 0.03 -6.66
N SER A 303 9.01 0.42 -6.30
CA SER A 303 9.49 0.22 -4.92
C SER A 303 8.64 0.93 -3.87
N GLY A 304 8.20 2.15 -4.12
CA GLY A 304 7.21 2.82 -3.29
C GLY A 304 5.83 2.21 -3.48
N ILE A 305 5.28 2.33 -4.69
CA ILE A 305 3.96 1.81 -5.07
C ILE A 305 4.06 1.10 -6.42
N TYR A 306 3.51 -0.11 -6.49
CA TYR A 306 3.33 -0.87 -7.72
C TYR A 306 1.85 -1.09 -7.99
N VAL A 307 1.40 -0.73 -9.19
CA VAL A 307 0.00 -0.84 -9.59
C VAL A 307 -0.10 -1.68 -10.84
N THR A 308 -0.91 -2.72 -10.80
CA THR A 308 -1.06 -3.62 -11.95
C THR A 308 -2.47 -4.16 -12.11
N TRP A 309 -2.80 -4.62 -13.29
CA TRP A 309 -4.13 -5.08 -13.69
C TRP A 309 -5.17 -3.95 -13.51
N ASN A 310 -6.31 -4.23 -12.89
CA ASN A 310 -7.35 -3.24 -12.60
C ASN A 310 -7.12 -2.54 -11.24
N GLY A 311 -5.88 -2.51 -10.76
CA GLY A 311 -5.51 -1.73 -9.60
C GLY A 311 -5.60 -0.23 -9.89
N ASN A 312 -5.98 0.55 -8.90
CA ASN A 312 -6.05 2.01 -9.03
C ASN A 312 -5.51 2.69 -7.78
N VAL A 313 -4.75 3.74 -7.98
CA VAL A 313 -4.16 4.55 -6.90
C VAL A 313 -4.52 6.01 -7.10
N VAL A 314 -5.05 6.64 -6.06
CA VAL A 314 -5.28 8.08 -6.01
C VAL A 314 -4.43 8.67 -4.89
N MET A 315 -3.42 9.45 -5.27
CA MET A 315 -2.57 10.19 -4.33
C MET A 315 -3.07 11.63 -4.23
N ASN A 316 -3.74 11.95 -3.13
CA ASN A 316 -4.22 13.32 -2.87
C ASN A 316 -3.18 14.15 -2.11
N ASN A 317 -2.35 13.49 -1.29
CA ASN A 317 -1.26 14.11 -0.53
C ASN A 317 -0.32 13.01 0.01
N GLY A 318 0.71 13.39 0.76
CA GLY A 318 1.68 12.48 1.36
C GLY A 318 3.02 12.47 0.61
N ILE A 319 3.93 11.62 1.06
CA ILE A 319 5.31 11.61 0.57
C ILE A 319 5.72 10.18 0.17
N ILE A 320 6.20 10.03 -1.06
CA ILE A 320 6.84 8.81 -1.57
C ILE A 320 8.33 9.12 -1.77
N LYS A 321 9.19 8.61 -0.88
CA LYS A 321 10.57 9.11 -0.79
C LYS A 321 11.61 8.03 -0.54
N ASN A 322 12.81 8.22 -1.12
CA ASN A 322 13.97 7.35 -0.90
C ASN A 322 13.71 5.86 -1.21
N ASN A 323 12.74 5.55 -2.05
CA ASN A 323 12.52 4.18 -2.48
C ASN A 323 13.47 3.82 -3.63
N THR A 324 13.91 2.58 -3.68
CA THR A 324 14.87 2.14 -4.69
C THR A 324 14.37 0.91 -5.43
N ALA A 325 14.12 1.06 -6.72
CA ALA A 325 13.78 -0.03 -7.63
C ALA A 325 15.01 -0.50 -8.41
N GLY A 326 15.13 -1.80 -8.61
CA GLY A 326 16.21 -2.39 -9.40
C GLY A 326 16.08 -2.12 -10.90
N ILE A 327 14.86 -1.88 -11.39
CA ILE A 327 14.58 -1.74 -12.82
C ILE A 327 13.82 -0.45 -13.13
N ALA A 328 12.62 -0.26 -12.56
CA ALA A 328 11.74 0.83 -12.98
C ALA A 328 10.83 1.34 -11.85
N GLY A 329 10.53 2.64 -11.85
CA GLY A 329 9.59 3.22 -10.91
C GLY A 329 10.04 3.14 -9.46
N GLY A 330 11.10 3.85 -9.10
CA GLY A 330 11.53 3.93 -7.70
C GLY A 330 10.43 4.42 -6.78
N GLY A 331 9.72 5.48 -7.18
CA GLY A 331 8.53 5.97 -6.51
C GLY A 331 7.29 5.15 -6.84
N VAL A 332 6.83 5.20 -8.08
CA VAL A 332 5.61 4.54 -8.56
C VAL A 332 5.88 3.83 -9.88
N ALA A 333 5.33 2.64 -10.05
CA ALA A 333 5.26 1.98 -11.34
C ALA A 333 3.84 1.48 -11.63
N THR A 334 3.39 1.67 -12.87
CA THR A 334 2.07 1.24 -13.35
C THR A 334 2.23 0.31 -14.54
N TYR A 335 1.50 -0.82 -14.53
CA TYR A 335 1.51 -1.79 -15.63
C TYR A 335 0.11 -2.22 -16.02
N ASP A 336 -0.28 -1.93 -17.27
CA ASP A 336 -1.44 -2.55 -17.90
C ASP A 336 -1.12 -4.02 -18.21
N GLN A 337 -2.10 -4.87 -18.02
CA GLN A 337 -1.99 -6.27 -18.41
C GLN A 337 -2.85 -6.53 -19.65
N PHE A 338 -2.26 -7.21 -20.61
CA PHE A 338 -2.93 -7.60 -21.85
C PHE A 338 -3.18 -9.08 -21.83
N VAL A 339 -4.41 -9.47 -22.16
CA VAL A 339 -4.81 -10.87 -22.24
C VAL A 339 -5.30 -11.17 -23.63
N GLY A 340 -4.71 -12.15 -24.29
CA GLY A 340 -5.11 -12.63 -25.60
C GLY A 340 -5.76 -14.01 -25.53
N ASP A 341 -6.53 -14.33 -26.54
CA ASP A 341 -7.12 -15.67 -26.70
C ASP A 341 -6.23 -16.53 -27.62
N VAL A 342 -5.65 -17.58 -27.06
CA VAL A 342 -4.84 -18.55 -27.82
C VAL A 342 -5.49 -19.92 -27.65
N GLY A 343 -6.17 -20.38 -28.69
CA GLY A 343 -6.81 -21.70 -28.70
C GLY A 343 -7.93 -21.86 -27.66
N GLY A 344 -8.68 -20.80 -27.39
CA GLY A 344 -9.76 -20.78 -26.39
C GLY A 344 -9.29 -20.61 -24.94
N GLN A 345 -7.99 -20.39 -24.73
CA GLN A 345 -7.42 -20.03 -23.43
C GLN A 345 -6.93 -18.59 -23.44
N LYS A 346 -7.35 -17.81 -22.46
CA LYS A 346 -6.84 -16.47 -22.26
C LYS A 346 -5.45 -16.55 -21.64
N VAL A 347 -4.46 -16.11 -22.40
CA VAL A 347 -3.06 -16.07 -21.96
C VAL A 347 -2.58 -14.62 -21.92
N PRO A 348 -1.72 -14.26 -20.98
CA PRO A 348 -1.09 -12.96 -21.00
C PRO A 348 -0.33 -12.77 -22.31
N TYR A 349 -0.56 -11.68 -23.02
CA TYR A 349 0.28 -11.34 -24.14
C TYR A 349 1.69 -11.03 -23.65
N SER A 350 2.62 -11.90 -23.96
CA SER A 350 4.01 -11.49 -24.03
C SER A 350 4.13 -10.47 -25.16
N ARG A 351 4.69 -9.35 -24.92
CA ARG A 351 4.75 -8.07 -25.62
C ARG A 351 5.19 -8.06 -27.06
N PHE A 352 5.61 -9.18 -27.57
CA PHE A 352 6.33 -9.28 -28.82
C PHE A 352 5.51 -10.06 -29.85
N GLY A 353 4.48 -9.48 -30.43
CA GLY A 353 3.95 -10.10 -31.61
C GLY A 353 2.52 -9.79 -32.03
N ALA A 354 1.72 -9.07 -31.27
CA ALA A 354 0.43 -8.66 -31.74
C ALA A 354 0.41 -7.18 -32.14
N PRO A 355 -0.12 -6.83 -33.32
CA PRO A 355 -0.37 -5.43 -33.63
C PRO A 355 -1.27 -4.80 -32.58
N ARG A 356 -0.86 -3.65 -32.06
CA ARG A 356 -1.50 -2.91 -30.94
C ARG A 356 -2.97 -2.62 -31.12
N ASN A 357 -3.45 -2.58 -32.37
CA ASN A 357 -4.84 -2.29 -32.71
C ASN A 357 -5.81 -3.43 -32.42
N ASN A 358 -5.31 -4.62 -32.07
CA ASN A 358 -6.09 -5.85 -31.86
C ASN A 358 -5.96 -6.44 -30.45
N TRP A 359 -5.58 -5.65 -29.46
CA TRP A 359 -5.48 -6.12 -28.09
C TRP A 359 -6.87 -6.19 -27.43
N PRO A 360 -7.48 -7.38 -27.33
CA PRO A 360 -8.92 -7.48 -27.09
C PRO A 360 -9.33 -7.21 -25.65
N ASN A 361 -8.49 -7.46 -24.65
CA ASN A 361 -8.83 -7.28 -23.24
C ASN A 361 -7.67 -6.61 -22.52
N ILE A 362 -7.83 -5.35 -22.16
CA ILE A 362 -6.84 -4.56 -21.43
C ILE A 362 -7.33 -4.37 -20.01
N TYR A 363 -6.53 -4.83 -19.03
CA TYR A 363 -6.70 -4.46 -17.64
C TYR A 363 -5.81 -3.25 -17.37
N ARG A 364 -6.41 -2.12 -17.02
CA ARG A 364 -5.73 -0.83 -16.95
C ARG A 364 -5.42 -0.46 -15.53
N ALA A 365 -4.14 -0.44 -15.21
CA ALA A 365 -3.64 0.12 -13.96
C ALA A 365 -3.81 1.65 -13.97
N GLY A 366 -4.36 2.20 -12.88
CA GLY A 366 -4.60 3.63 -12.73
C GLY A 366 -3.69 4.27 -11.69
N PHE A 367 -3.14 5.46 -12.02
CA PHE A 367 -2.49 6.32 -11.05
C PHE A 367 -2.89 7.77 -11.28
N THR A 368 -3.50 8.37 -10.26
CA THR A 368 -3.87 9.79 -10.28
C THR A 368 -3.17 10.50 -9.12
N MET A 369 -2.35 11.50 -9.45
CA MET A 369 -1.69 12.35 -8.46
C MET A 369 -2.39 13.71 -8.41
N ASN A 370 -3.08 14.00 -7.31
CA ASN A 370 -3.76 15.26 -7.07
C ASN A 370 -2.95 16.20 -6.15
N GLY A 371 -1.84 15.72 -5.59
CA GLY A 371 -0.97 16.47 -4.70
C GLY A 371 0.08 15.58 -4.04
N GLY A 372 0.83 16.15 -3.09
CA GLY A 372 1.92 15.45 -2.41
C GLY A 372 3.25 15.48 -3.17
N SER A 373 4.21 14.68 -2.72
CA SER A 373 5.56 14.66 -3.28
C SER A 373 6.05 13.25 -3.57
N ILE A 374 6.65 13.05 -4.75
CA ILE A 374 7.42 11.86 -5.13
C ILE A 374 8.87 12.29 -5.26
N GLU A 375 9.69 11.99 -4.25
CA GLU A 375 11.00 12.61 -4.15
C GLU A 375 12.14 11.66 -3.78
N GLN A 376 13.34 11.94 -4.29
CA GLN A 376 14.58 11.22 -3.94
C GLN A 376 14.50 9.71 -4.17
N ASN A 377 13.62 9.26 -5.04
CA ASN A 377 13.52 7.85 -5.42
C ASN A 377 14.56 7.51 -6.49
N LYS A 378 14.92 6.23 -6.55
CA LYS A 378 15.93 5.73 -7.48
C LYS A 378 15.42 4.57 -8.30
N ALA A 379 15.78 4.57 -9.61
CA ALA A 379 15.71 3.41 -10.47
C ALA A 379 17.13 3.02 -10.87
N THR A 380 17.57 1.84 -10.46
CA THR A 380 18.92 1.32 -10.74
C THR A 380 18.87 0.34 -11.92
N SER A 381 20.00 0.02 -12.53
CA SER A 381 20.02 -0.86 -13.71
C SER A 381 20.39 -2.31 -13.34
N ASN A 382 19.77 -2.86 -12.28
CA ASN A 382 20.09 -4.20 -11.79
C ASN A 382 19.39 -5.36 -12.54
N GLY A 383 18.86 -5.08 -13.72
CA GLY A 383 18.15 -6.05 -14.55
C GLY A 383 17.34 -5.33 -15.61
N THR A 384 16.59 -6.09 -16.38
CA THR A 384 15.64 -5.56 -17.36
C THR A 384 14.24 -6.11 -17.06
N ASN A 385 13.22 -5.28 -17.25
CA ASN A 385 11.85 -5.77 -17.22
C ASN A 385 11.51 -6.50 -18.52
N GLU A 386 10.30 -7.00 -18.62
CA GLU A 386 9.83 -7.67 -19.83
C GLU A 386 9.72 -6.72 -21.04
N LEU A 387 9.75 -5.38 -20.90
CA LEU A 387 9.82 -4.40 -21.99
C LEU A 387 11.27 -4.12 -22.42
N GLY A 388 12.26 -4.73 -21.76
CA GLY A 388 13.66 -4.45 -21.99
C GLY A 388 14.16 -3.20 -21.27
N ASP A 389 13.29 -2.51 -20.50
CA ASP A 389 13.66 -1.31 -19.79
C ASP A 389 14.52 -1.61 -18.55
N LYS A 390 15.43 -0.70 -18.21
CA LYS A 390 16.33 -0.82 -17.06
C LYS A 390 16.72 0.55 -16.54
N GLY A 391 16.64 0.76 -15.24
CA GLY A 391 17.05 2.01 -14.60
C GLY A 391 16.21 3.23 -15.01
N VAL A 392 14.90 3.04 -15.20
CA VAL A 392 14.05 4.05 -15.84
C VAL A 392 12.91 4.54 -14.93
N GLY A 393 12.48 5.78 -15.15
CA GLY A 393 11.30 6.36 -14.47
C GLY A 393 11.44 6.39 -12.96
N ALA A 394 12.51 6.97 -12.42
CA ALA A 394 12.79 6.89 -10.99
C ALA A 394 11.68 7.49 -10.12
N GLY A 395 11.05 8.57 -10.55
CA GLY A 395 9.83 9.06 -9.91
C GLY A 395 8.63 8.19 -10.25
N VAL A 396 8.24 8.16 -11.53
CA VAL A 396 7.06 7.43 -12.02
C VAL A 396 7.40 6.72 -13.33
N TYR A 397 7.24 5.40 -13.34
CA TYR A 397 7.32 4.57 -14.53
C TYR A 397 5.90 4.24 -15.03
N ILE A 398 5.65 4.46 -16.32
CA ILE A 398 4.32 4.35 -16.90
C ILE A 398 4.31 3.35 -18.06
N ALA A 399 3.75 2.18 -17.78
CA ALA A 399 3.33 1.20 -18.76
C ALA A 399 1.81 0.99 -18.68
N SER A 400 1.07 2.11 -18.59
CA SER A 400 -0.37 2.16 -18.42
C SER A 400 -0.96 3.34 -19.20
N ALA A 401 -2.19 3.20 -19.69
CA ALA A 401 -2.93 4.25 -20.40
C ALA A 401 -3.81 5.11 -19.46
N ASN A 402 -3.71 4.93 -18.15
CA ASN A 402 -4.60 5.59 -17.19
C ASN A 402 -3.80 6.29 -16.08
N VAL A 403 -2.91 7.21 -16.49
CA VAL A 403 -2.08 7.99 -15.56
C VAL A 403 -2.32 9.48 -15.73
N THR A 404 -2.61 10.14 -14.62
CA THR A 404 -2.87 11.59 -14.60
C THR A 404 -2.12 12.25 -13.42
N LEU A 405 -1.35 13.27 -13.73
CA LEU A 405 -0.63 14.11 -12.78
C LEU A 405 -1.33 15.47 -12.70
N ASN A 406 -2.33 15.59 -11.84
CA ASN A 406 -3.16 16.80 -11.71
C ASN A 406 -2.46 17.92 -10.93
N ALA A 407 -1.65 17.54 -9.92
CA ALA A 407 -0.90 18.47 -9.09
C ALA A 407 0.18 17.70 -8.30
N GLY A 408 1.01 18.44 -7.56
CA GLY A 408 2.05 17.89 -6.70
C GLY A 408 3.45 18.02 -7.31
N GLU A 409 4.41 17.38 -6.67
CA GLU A 409 5.82 17.53 -6.99
C GLU A 409 6.49 16.18 -7.27
N ILE A 410 7.27 16.10 -8.35
CA ILE A 410 8.15 14.97 -8.66
C ILE A 410 9.56 15.53 -8.73
N ILE A 411 10.33 15.37 -7.66
CA ILE A 411 11.57 16.12 -7.45
C ILE A 411 12.73 15.25 -6.96
N ASN A 412 13.95 15.60 -7.41
CA ASN A 412 15.19 14.99 -6.92
C ASN A 412 15.26 13.45 -7.14
N ASN A 413 14.51 12.89 -8.09
CA ASN A 413 14.58 11.47 -8.40
C ASN A 413 15.75 11.18 -9.35
N THR A 414 16.32 9.99 -9.28
CA THR A 414 17.51 9.61 -10.07
C THR A 414 17.31 8.28 -10.78
N ALA A 415 17.30 8.33 -12.11
CA ALA A 415 17.27 7.16 -12.97
C ALA A 415 18.68 6.85 -13.51
N ASN A 416 19.10 5.59 -13.43
CA ASN A 416 20.41 5.17 -13.96
C ASN A 416 20.40 5.02 -15.50
N ASP A 417 19.27 5.25 -16.15
CA ASP A 417 19.16 5.26 -17.59
C ASP A 417 18.30 6.46 -18.04
N GLN A 418 16.98 6.32 -18.11
CA GLN A 418 16.10 7.27 -18.77
C GLN A 418 14.94 7.71 -17.87
N GLY A 419 14.43 8.94 -18.08
CA GLY A 419 13.27 9.45 -17.37
C GLY A 419 13.50 9.62 -15.87
N GLY A 420 14.31 10.60 -15.47
CA GLY A 420 14.61 10.83 -14.04
C GLY A 420 13.36 11.00 -13.20
N ALA A 421 12.41 11.83 -13.65
CA ALA A 421 11.12 11.94 -12.98
C ALA A 421 10.09 10.97 -13.57
N VAL A 422 9.85 11.04 -14.88
CA VAL A 422 8.76 10.33 -15.56
C VAL A 422 9.30 9.56 -16.77
N TYR A 423 8.88 8.32 -16.92
CA TYR A 423 9.14 7.51 -18.10
C TYR A 423 7.84 6.91 -18.62
N VAL A 424 7.54 7.10 -19.92
CA VAL A 424 6.41 6.47 -20.59
C VAL A 424 6.94 5.40 -21.53
N ALA A 425 6.64 4.14 -21.26
CA ALA A 425 7.29 2.99 -21.88
C ALA A 425 6.97 2.82 -23.38
N SER A 426 5.74 2.90 -23.79
CA SER A 426 5.36 2.83 -25.22
C SER A 426 3.86 3.08 -25.42
N VAL A 427 3.37 3.09 -26.64
CA VAL A 427 1.92 3.11 -26.91
C VAL A 427 1.28 1.75 -26.56
N PRO A 428 0.03 1.72 -26.13
CA PRO A 428 -0.91 2.84 -26.07
C PRO A 428 -0.83 3.69 -24.78
N TYR A 429 0.30 3.72 -24.12
CA TYR A 429 0.45 4.38 -22.83
C TYR A 429 0.46 5.90 -22.97
N VAL A 430 -0.31 6.56 -22.11
CA VAL A 430 -0.49 8.00 -22.11
C VAL A 430 -0.38 8.54 -20.69
N VAL A 431 0.29 9.66 -20.51
CA VAL A 431 0.26 10.45 -19.29
C VAL A 431 -0.37 11.83 -19.57
N HIS A 432 -1.31 12.21 -18.72
CA HIS A 432 -1.88 13.55 -18.70
C HIS A 432 -1.24 14.36 -17.58
N ILE A 433 -0.55 15.44 -17.89
CA ILE A 433 0.13 16.29 -16.92
C ILE A 433 -0.54 17.66 -16.89
N ASN A 434 -1.26 17.97 -15.83
CA ASN A 434 -2.09 19.18 -15.72
C ASN A 434 -1.42 20.30 -14.92
N ASN A 435 -1.00 20.04 -13.69
CA ASN A 435 -0.38 21.04 -12.81
C ASN A 435 0.62 20.35 -11.88
N ALA A 436 1.71 19.86 -12.44
CA ALA A 436 2.76 19.18 -11.69
C ALA A 436 4.07 19.96 -11.77
N LEU A 437 4.81 19.98 -10.66
CA LEU A 437 6.16 20.50 -10.59
C LEU A 437 7.15 19.34 -10.75
N ILE A 438 7.93 19.34 -11.84
CA ILE A 438 8.95 18.34 -12.15
C ILE A 438 10.31 19.01 -12.15
N LYS A 439 11.09 18.78 -11.09
CA LYS A 439 12.29 19.60 -10.80
C LYS A 439 13.44 18.80 -10.23
N ASN A 440 14.65 19.15 -10.62
CA ASN A 440 15.90 18.61 -10.07
C ASN A 440 16.00 17.08 -10.19
N ASN A 441 15.35 16.47 -11.17
CA ASN A 441 15.47 15.03 -11.41
C ASN A 441 16.66 14.78 -12.35
N THR A 442 17.24 13.60 -12.24
CA THR A 442 18.43 13.24 -13.01
C THR A 442 18.23 11.90 -13.72
N ALA A 443 18.57 11.87 -15.00
CA ALA A 443 18.76 10.65 -15.76
C ALA A 443 20.23 10.52 -16.18
N THR A 444 20.80 9.33 -16.13
CA THR A 444 22.20 9.14 -16.55
C THR A 444 22.34 9.24 -18.07
N VAL A 445 21.31 8.89 -18.81
CA VAL A 445 21.36 8.87 -20.27
C VAL A 445 20.52 9.99 -20.87
N ILE A 446 19.19 9.94 -20.71
CA ILE A 446 18.30 10.82 -21.47
C ILE A 446 16.99 11.13 -20.70
N GLY A 447 16.46 12.36 -20.85
CA GLY A 447 15.18 12.75 -20.26
C GLY A 447 15.26 12.92 -18.74
N GLY A 448 16.04 13.86 -18.24
CA GLY A 448 16.18 14.12 -16.80
C GLY A 448 14.83 14.36 -16.11
N GLY A 449 13.99 15.22 -16.68
CA GLY A 449 12.61 15.41 -16.23
C GLY A 449 11.71 14.31 -16.75
N ALA A 450 11.59 14.14 -18.07
CA ALA A 450 10.71 13.13 -18.65
C ALA A 450 11.27 12.50 -19.92
N TRP A 451 11.01 11.22 -20.08
CA TRP A 451 11.29 10.46 -21.28
C TRP A 451 10.03 9.79 -21.82
N PHE A 452 9.85 9.90 -23.13
CA PHE A 452 8.80 9.19 -23.86
C PHE A 452 9.45 8.26 -24.88
N CYS A 453 9.26 6.96 -24.70
CA CYS A 453 9.66 5.96 -25.67
C CYS A 453 9.05 6.28 -27.05
N PRO A 454 9.67 5.89 -28.19
CA PRO A 454 9.27 6.33 -29.55
C PRO A 454 7.78 6.29 -29.85
N THR A 455 7.01 5.60 -29.06
CA THR A 455 5.58 5.42 -29.22
C THR A 455 4.75 5.85 -27.99
N GLY A 456 5.40 6.32 -26.92
CA GLY A 456 4.73 6.89 -25.76
C GLY A 456 4.12 8.26 -26.05
N VAL A 457 3.01 8.57 -25.39
CA VAL A 457 2.29 9.83 -25.56
C VAL A 457 2.17 10.56 -24.24
N ALA A 458 2.43 11.85 -24.25
CA ALA A 458 2.12 12.75 -23.15
C ALA A 458 1.29 13.93 -23.62
N GLU A 459 0.33 14.29 -22.81
CA GLU A 459 -0.45 15.51 -22.98
C GLU A 459 -0.15 16.47 -21.82
N PHE A 460 0.44 17.61 -22.17
CA PHE A 460 0.76 18.67 -21.22
C PHE A 460 -0.29 19.76 -21.30
N HIS A 461 -0.95 20.01 -20.19
CA HIS A 461 -1.92 21.08 -20.08
C HIS A 461 -1.28 22.31 -19.40
N SER A 462 -0.39 22.97 -20.12
CA SER A 462 0.50 24.00 -19.59
C SER A 462 -0.21 25.20 -18.93
N LYS A 463 -1.41 25.54 -19.38
CA LYS A 463 -2.22 26.60 -18.73
C LYS A 463 -2.62 26.27 -17.30
N ASN A 464 -2.59 25.00 -16.91
CA ASN A 464 -2.87 24.55 -15.55
C ASN A 464 -1.64 24.61 -14.62
N GLY A 465 -0.48 25.03 -15.13
CA GLY A 465 0.69 25.33 -14.31
C GLY A 465 1.79 24.26 -14.31
N VAL A 466 1.85 23.38 -15.31
CA VAL A 466 2.95 22.42 -15.45
C VAL A 466 4.29 23.13 -15.52
N ALA A 467 5.27 22.70 -14.73
CA ALA A 467 6.60 23.26 -14.73
C ALA A 467 7.67 22.17 -14.71
N PHE A 468 8.61 22.25 -15.66
CA PHE A 468 9.82 21.44 -15.71
C PHE A 468 11.02 22.38 -15.63
N PHE A 469 11.93 22.19 -14.67
CA PHE A 469 13.15 22.97 -14.61
C PHE A 469 14.23 22.34 -13.71
N ASN A 470 15.49 22.64 -14.03
CA ASN A 470 16.66 22.12 -13.34
C ASN A 470 16.74 20.58 -13.34
N ASN A 471 16.09 19.91 -14.27
CA ASN A 471 16.33 18.49 -14.47
C ASN A 471 17.62 18.33 -15.28
N THR A 472 18.25 17.17 -15.20
CA THR A 472 19.55 16.95 -15.88
C THR A 472 19.62 15.56 -16.51
N ALA A 473 20.23 15.49 -17.70
CA ALA A 473 20.58 14.25 -18.36
C ALA A 473 21.99 14.34 -18.95
N ASN A 474 22.79 13.29 -18.85
CA ASN A 474 24.17 13.33 -19.37
C ASN A 474 24.21 13.29 -20.90
N GLY A 475 23.22 12.70 -21.54
CA GLY A 475 23.16 12.59 -23.00
C GLY A 475 22.36 13.71 -23.64
N ALA A 476 21.04 13.72 -23.44
CA ALA A 476 20.16 14.70 -24.04
C ALA A 476 18.83 14.87 -23.29
N GLY A 477 18.16 16.01 -23.49
CA GLY A 477 16.82 16.26 -22.97
C GLY A 477 16.78 16.40 -21.46
N ASP A 478 17.47 17.40 -20.93
CA ASP A 478 17.47 17.68 -19.50
C ASP A 478 16.05 17.76 -18.94
N GLU A 479 15.19 18.53 -19.60
CA GLU A 479 13.81 18.66 -19.12
C GLU A 479 12.91 17.57 -19.69
N ILE A 480 12.87 17.40 -20.99
CA ILE A 480 12.03 16.43 -21.68
C ILE A 480 12.76 15.86 -22.88
N ALA A 481 12.71 14.56 -23.06
CA ALA A 481 13.18 13.92 -24.27
C ALA A 481 12.12 12.97 -24.85
N THR A 482 12.01 12.99 -26.17
CA THR A 482 11.15 12.10 -26.94
C THR A 482 11.84 11.68 -28.21
N VAL A 483 11.75 10.43 -28.59
CA VAL A 483 12.27 9.92 -29.87
C VAL A 483 11.10 9.48 -30.71
N ARG A 484 11.08 9.95 -31.96
CA ARG A 484 10.09 9.53 -32.93
C ARG A 484 10.71 8.53 -33.90
N GLY A 485 10.19 7.31 -33.89
CA GLY A 485 10.52 6.32 -34.91
C GLY A 485 9.96 6.68 -36.28
N ALA A 486 10.62 6.29 -37.38
CA ALA A 486 10.13 6.50 -38.73
C ALA A 486 8.76 5.80 -38.93
N GLY A 487 7.73 6.60 -39.22
CA GLY A 487 6.38 6.11 -39.52
C GLY A 487 5.40 6.04 -38.35
N GLU A 488 5.76 6.42 -37.13
CA GLU A 488 4.88 6.39 -35.96
C GLU A 488 4.53 7.78 -35.42
N SER A 489 3.30 7.95 -34.94
CA SER A 489 2.80 9.21 -34.37
C SER A 489 3.07 9.26 -32.87
N ALA A 490 4.33 9.22 -32.47
CA ALA A 490 4.69 9.48 -31.10
C ALA A 490 4.91 10.97 -30.87
N GLY A 491 4.52 11.51 -29.75
CA GLY A 491 4.76 12.91 -29.46
C GLY A 491 4.27 13.35 -28.09
N ALA A 492 4.98 14.30 -27.55
CA ALA A 492 4.42 15.16 -26.52
C ALA A 492 3.57 16.23 -27.18
N THR A 493 2.30 16.31 -26.83
CA THR A 493 1.42 17.40 -27.23
C THR A 493 1.36 18.41 -26.10
N ILE A 494 1.81 19.64 -26.37
CA ILE A 494 1.62 20.75 -25.45
C ILE A 494 0.37 21.48 -25.91
N SER A 495 -0.71 21.30 -25.17
CA SER A 495 -1.93 22.10 -25.37
C SER A 495 -1.86 23.35 -24.49
N ASP A 496 -2.35 24.46 -25.02
CA ASP A 496 -2.53 25.69 -24.26
C ASP A 496 -1.23 26.34 -23.72
N TYR A 497 -0.45 26.87 -24.60
CA TYR A 497 0.78 27.60 -24.31
C TYR A 497 0.53 28.82 -23.41
N MET A 498 0.78 28.70 -22.09
CA MET A 498 0.88 29.85 -21.20
C MET A 498 1.84 29.59 -20.05
N LEU A 499 3.11 29.54 -20.33
CA LEU A 499 4.11 29.74 -19.31
C LEU A 499 4.53 31.19 -19.36
N GLY A 500 4.13 31.97 -18.37
CA GLY A 500 4.67 33.25 -17.97
C GLY A 500 5.55 34.02 -18.94
N GLY A 501 5.14 34.16 -20.18
CA GLY A 501 5.80 34.95 -21.19
C GLY A 501 7.14 34.44 -21.72
N ALA A 502 7.64 33.32 -21.24
CA ALA A 502 8.95 32.81 -21.66
C ALA A 502 8.82 31.41 -22.26
N SER A 503 8.31 31.33 -23.47
CA SER A 503 8.43 30.16 -24.33
C SER A 503 9.88 29.66 -24.56
N ALA A 504 10.87 30.44 -24.13
CA ALA A 504 12.28 30.15 -24.34
C ALA A 504 12.86 29.08 -23.38
N HIS A 505 12.26 28.79 -22.23
CA HIS A 505 12.83 27.85 -21.26
C HIS A 505 12.64 26.38 -21.65
N TRP A 506 11.70 26.07 -22.50
CA TRP A 506 11.42 24.71 -22.96
C TRP A 506 12.38 24.20 -24.02
N THR A 507 13.09 25.09 -24.69
CA THR A 507 13.93 24.77 -25.83
C THR A 507 15.43 24.84 -25.56
N LYS A 508 15.83 25.26 -24.34
CA LYS A 508 17.21 25.70 -24.16
C LYS A 508 18.18 24.59 -23.82
N ASP A 509 17.73 23.52 -23.18
CA ASP A 509 18.63 22.48 -22.71
C ASP A 509 18.41 21.14 -23.39
N GLY A 510 18.29 21.18 -24.64
CA GLY A 510 18.30 19.97 -25.44
C GLY A 510 16.99 19.25 -25.39
N ALA A 511 16.38 19.27 -26.51
CA ALA A 511 15.46 18.27 -26.96
C ALA A 511 14.07 18.21 -26.32
N VAL A 512 13.42 19.31 -26.18
CA VAL A 512 12.01 19.24 -26.48
C VAL A 512 11.88 19.28 -27.99
N THR A 513 11.78 18.16 -28.59
CA THR A 513 11.45 18.13 -30.02
C THR A 513 10.10 17.55 -30.23
N ILE A 514 9.16 18.40 -30.06
CA ILE A 514 7.83 18.21 -30.58
C ILE A 514 7.98 18.28 -32.08
N ASN A 515 7.79 17.17 -32.79
CA ASN A 515 7.84 17.09 -34.25
C ASN A 515 9.21 17.40 -34.93
N LEU A 516 10.30 16.80 -34.47
CA LEU A 516 11.52 16.83 -35.27
C LEU A 516 11.40 15.97 -36.55
N PRO A 517 11.92 16.47 -37.69
CA PRO A 517 12.09 15.65 -38.87
C PRO A 517 13.01 14.46 -38.58
N SER A 518 12.71 13.32 -39.18
CA SER A 518 13.47 12.06 -39.05
C SER A 518 14.98 12.19 -39.33
N SER A 519 15.42 13.23 -40.03
CA SER A 519 16.82 13.51 -40.30
C SER A 519 17.63 13.99 -39.09
N ILE A 520 16.99 14.48 -38.05
CA ILE A 520 17.66 14.94 -36.80
C ILE A 520 17.66 13.84 -35.74
N LEU A 521 16.73 12.92 -35.81
CA LEU A 521 16.66 11.77 -34.89
C LEU A 521 17.76 10.74 -35.11
N GLY A 522 18.40 10.73 -36.27
CA GLY A 522 19.53 9.87 -36.60
C GLY A 522 20.86 10.27 -35.95
N GLU A 523 20.92 11.48 -35.35
CA GLU A 523 22.08 11.96 -34.60
C GLU A 523 21.89 11.91 -33.09
N ALA A 524 20.68 11.68 -32.59
CA ALA A 524 20.44 11.34 -31.22
C ALA A 524 20.92 9.90 -30.99
N ASP A 525 21.74 9.72 -29.97
CA ASP A 525 22.43 8.46 -29.60
C ASP A 525 21.73 7.19 -30.10
N PRO A 526 22.39 6.39 -30.98
CA PRO A 526 21.83 5.11 -31.45
C PRO A 526 21.53 4.11 -30.33
N ALA A 527 22.06 4.31 -29.14
CA ALA A 527 21.73 3.52 -27.98
C ALA A 527 20.34 3.83 -27.40
N ALA A 528 19.85 5.07 -27.58
CA ALA A 528 18.51 5.47 -27.16
C ALA A 528 17.40 4.98 -28.12
N ALA A 529 17.77 4.61 -29.34
CA ALA A 529 16.83 4.07 -30.33
C ALA A 529 16.56 2.57 -30.18
N ARG A 530 17.09 1.93 -29.16
CA ARG A 530 16.99 0.46 -28.98
C ARG A 530 15.82 0.02 -28.10
N HIS A 531 14.85 0.85 -27.84
CA HIS A 531 13.69 0.43 -27.03
C HIS A 531 12.37 0.70 -27.72
#